data_9ed0ebc6575c65497b451529a0638324
#
_entry.id   9ed0ebc6575c65497b451529a0638324
#
_cell.length_a   1.000
_cell.length_b   1.000
_cell.length_c   1.000
_cell.angle_alpha   90.00
_cell.angle_beta   90.00
_cell.angle_gamma   90.00
#
_symmetry.space_group_name_H-M   'P 1'
#
loop_
_entity.id
_entity.type
_entity.pdbx_description
1 polymer ?
#
loop_
_entity_poly.entity_id
_entity_poly.type
_entity_poly.pdbx_seq_one_letter_code
_entity_poly.pdbx_strand_id
1 'polypeptide(L)'
;MIRILLLMLLPFAMVAQKQAVIHVTTDQYPTETYWTLFADSLYGDTICNVPAGYYTSPYTTYTDTCYINDSITDITFLMRDTYGDGMNGSYYVSICGDTVINYATPSFQSGIYSNRQVPNCLPPPPPPPPGACVPTLVNINLDQYPEETSWDIK
;
A
#
# COMPACT_ATOMS: atom_id res chain seq x y z
N MET A 1 -38.10 27.55 35.23
CA MET A 1 -36.67 27.24 35.31
C MET A 1 -36.34 26.30 34.15
N ILE A 2 -35.73 26.81 33.08
CA ILE A 2 -35.33 26.01 31.91
C ILE A 2 -33.88 25.52 32.19
N ARG A 3 -33.71 24.21 32.34
CA ARG A 3 -32.38 23.59 32.42
C ARG A 3 -31.83 23.41 31.01
N ILE A 4 -30.87 24.24 30.64
CA ILE A 4 -30.11 24.08 29.40
C ILE A 4 -29.14 22.91 29.62
N LEU A 5 -29.40 21.77 28.94
CA LEU A 5 -28.49 20.64 28.89
C LEU A 5 -27.38 21.00 27.89
N LEU A 6 -26.21 21.41 28.39
CA LEU A 6 -25.01 21.66 27.57
C LEU A 6 -24.44 20.33 27.11
N LEU A 7 -24.77 19.93 25.89
CA LEU A 7 -24.20 18.73 25.25
C LEU A 7 -22.73 19.05 24.87
N MET A 8 -21.77 18.57 25.67
CA MET A 8 -20.36 18.67 25.32
C MET A 8 -20.10 17.74 24.13
N LEU A 9 -19.97 18.29 22.93
CA LEU A 9 -19.34 17.61 21.79
C LEU A 9 -17.85 17.46 22.09
N LEU A 10 -17.45 16.29 22.55
CA LEU A 10 -16.03 15.92 22.59
C LEU A 10 -15.55 15.77 21.15
N PRO A 11 -14.46 16.45 20.74
CA PRO A 11 -13.88 16.21 19.44
C PRO A 11 -13.36 14.76 19.41
N PHE A 12 -13.95 13.93 18.57
CA PHE A 12 -13.34 12.65 18.20
C PHE A 12 -12.03 12.98 17.47
N ALA A 13 -10.90 12.76 18.13
CA ALA A 13 -9.62 12.75 17.44
C ALA A 13 -9.65 11.57 16.45
N MET A 14 -9.86 11.85 15.18
CA MET A 14 -9.65 10.85 14.13
C MET A 14 -8.14 10.57 14.09
N VAL A 15 -7.75 9.39 14.54
CA VAL A 15 -6.38 8.92 14.34
C VAL A 15 -6.22 8.72 12.84
N ALA A 16 -5.35 9.51 12.23
CA ALA A 16 -5.02 9.34 10.83
C ALA A 16 -4.31 7.98 10.67
N GLN A 17 -4.65 7.27 9.60
CA GLN A 17 -4.12 5.95 9.29
C GLN A 17 -3.67 5.91 7.84
N LYS A 18 -2.54 5.25 7.62
CA LYS A 18 -1.98 5.00 6.29
C LYS A 18 -2.47 3.66 5.80
N GLN A 19 -3.01 3.61 4.60
CA GLN A 19 -3.46 2.36 4.00
C GLN A 19 -2.27 1.60 3.43
N ALA A 20 -2.12 0.34 3.84
CA ALA A 20 -1.24 -0.64 3.24
C ALA A 20 -2.06 -1.64 2.43
N VAL A 21 -1.65 -1.89 1.19
CA VAL A 21 -2.27 -2.88 0.30
C VAL A 21 -1.21 -3.92 -0.05
N ILE A 22 -1.54 -5.17 0.23
CA ILE A 22 -0.67 -6.32 0.02
C ILE A 22 -1.25 -7.16 -1.12
N HIS A 23 -0.47 -7.35 -2.17
CA HIS A 23 -0.82 -8.24 -3.26
C HIS A 23 0.04 -9.48 -3.20
N VAL A 24 -0.61 -10.65 -3.22
CA VAL A 24 0.06 -11.95 -3.21
C VAL A 24 -0.49 -12.77 -4.38
N THR A 25 0.39 -13.13 -5.30
CA THR A 25 0.08 -14.11 -6.34
C THR A 25 0.61 -15.46 -5.90
N THR A 26 -0.29 -16.36 -5.60
CA THR A 26 0.03 -17.71 -5.12
C THR A 26 0.62 -18.58 -6.21
N ASP A 27 1.34 -19.60 -5.80
CA ASP A 27 1.77 -20.71 -6.67
C ASP A 27 0.77 -21.87 -6.67
N GLN A 28 1.24 -23.09 -6.91
CA GLN A 28 0.43 -24.31 -6.90
C GLN A 28 -0.04 -24.74 -5.51
N TYR A 29 0.58 -24.24 -4.43
CA TYR A 29 0.30 -24.60 -3.04
C TYR A 29 -0.18 -23.39 -2.22
N PRO A 30 -1.28 -22.74 -2.56
CA PRO A 30 -1.71 -21.48 -1.97
C PRO A 30 -1.91 -21.53 -0.46
N THR A 31 -2.31 -22.67 0.08
CA THR A 31 -2.59 -22.84 1.52
C THR A 31 -1.35 -22.78 2.40
N GLU A 32 -0.16 -22.93 1.83
CA GLU A 32 1.12 -22.87 2.54
C GLU A 32 1.61 -21.44 2.73
N THR A 33 1.16 -20.52 1.88
CA THR A 33 1.55 -19.11 1.89
C THR A 33 0.80 -18.32 2.95
N TYR A 34 1.54 -17.58 3.78
CA TYR A 34 1.00 -16.67 4.79
C TYR A 34 1.96 -15.54 5.09
N TRP A 35 1.48 -14.46 5.69
CA TRP A 35 2.32 -13.31 5.98
C TRP A 35 1.87 -12.55 7.23
N THR A 36 2.79 -11.74 7.76
CA THR A 36 2.54 -10.83 8.87
C THR A 36 3.25 -9.49 8.61
N LEU A 37 2.55 -8.40 8.87
CA LEU A 37 3.08 -7.05 8.91
C LEU A 37 3.23 -6.63 10.37
N PHE A 38 4.45 -6.29 10.76
CA PHE A 38 4.79 -5.83 12.11
C PHE A 38 5.12 -4.34 12.10
N ALA A 39 4.87 -3.67 13.21
CA ALA A 39 5.43 -2.37 13.50
C ALA A 39 6.92 -2.50 13.86
N ASP A 40 7.73 -1.58 13.37
CA ASP A 40 9.14 -1.39 13.64
C ASP A 40 10.02 -2.61 13.26
N SER A 41 10.07 -3.63 14.08
CA SER A 41 11.00 -4.75 13.94
C SER A 41 10.31 -6.09 13.73
N LEU A 42 11.08 -7.08 13.27
CA LEU A 42 10.63 -8.47 13.20
C LEU A 42 10.17 -8.97 14.58
N TYR A 43 8.95 -9.49 14.64
CA TYR A 43 8.25 -9.89 15.87
C TYR A 43 7.88 -8.72 16.80
N GLY A 44 7.86 -7.50 16.31
CA GLY A 44 7.22 -6.37 16.96
C GLY A 44 5.69 -6.49 17.03
N ASP A 45 5.01 -5.40 17.35
CA ASP A 45 3.55 -5.40 17.39
C ASP A 45 2.96 -5.75 16.02
N THR A 46 2.05 -6.72 15.97
CA THR A 46 1.38 -7.12 14.74
C THR A 46 0.39 -6.05 14.32
N ILE A 47 0.59 -5.49 13.13
CA ILE A 47 -0.36 -4.56 12.51
C ILE A 47 -1.49 -5.37 11.87
N CYS A 48 -1.15 -6.34 11.05
CA CYS A 48 -2.09 -7.25 10.39
C CYS A 48 -1.37 -8.51 9.89
N ASN A 49 -2.15 -9.54 9.59
CA ASN A 49 -1.62 -10.79 9.07
C ASN A 49 -2.68 -11.56 8.28
N VAL A 50 -2.21 -12.45 7.43
CA VAL A 50 -3.00 -13.52 6.80
C VAL A 50 -2.43 -14.86 7.27
N PRO A 51 -3.23 -15.73 7.89
CA PRO A 51 -2.77 -17.02 8.38
C PRO A 51 -2.61 -18.05 7.26
N ALA A 52 -1.85 -19.10 7.51
CA ALA A 52 -1.76 -20.26 6.62
C ALA A 52 -3.16 -20.88 6.39
N GLY A 53 -3.41 -21.34 5.17
CA GLY A 53 -4.72 -21.88 4.76
C GLY A 53 -5.74 -20.84 4.33
N TYR A 54 -5.44 -19.54 4.43
CA TYR A 54 -6.36 -18.47 3.99
C TYR A 54 -6.50 -18.42 2.47
N TYR A 55 -5.39 -18.48 1.76
CA TYR A 55 -5.39 -18.55 0.30
C TYR A 55 -5.74 -19.97 -0.15
N THR A 56 -6.71 -20.13 -1.04
CA THR A 56 -7.22 -21.45 -1.43
C THR A 56 -7.12 -21.75 -2.92
N SER A 57 -6.95 -20.72 -3.75
CA SER A 57 -6.87 -20.89 -5.21
C SER A 57 -5.42 -20.75 -5.68
N PRO A 58 -4.87 -21.73 -6.41
CA PRO A 58 -3.54 -21.65 -6.97
C PRO A 58 -3.46 -20.62 -8.11
N TYR A 59 -2.29 -20.07 -8.33
CA TYR A 59 -1.97 -19.11 -9.40
C TYR A 59 -2.93 -17.91 -9.44
N THR A 60 -3.39 -17.49 -8.26
CA THR A 60 -4.38 -16.41 -8.10
C THR A 60 -3.75 -15.24 -7.35
N THR A 61 -4.03 -14.03 -7.83
CA THR A 61 -3.63 -12.81 -7.12
C THR A 61 -4.71 -12.41 -6.13
N TYR A 62 -4.33 -12.37 -4.85
CA TYR A 62 -5.14 -11.86 -3.76
C TYR A 62 -4.70 -10.44 -3.42
N THR A 63 -5.63 -9.66 -2.91
CA THR A 63 -5.40 -8.30 -2.46
C THR A 63 -5.95 -8.14 -1.05
N ASP A 64 -5.07 -7.90 -0.11
CA ASP A 64 -5.40 -7.68 1.29
C ASP A 64 -5.09 -6.22 1.66
N THR A 65 -5.88 -5.66 2.57
CA THR A 65 -5.73 -4.26 2.99
C THR A 65 -5.65 -4.18 4.50
N CYS A 66 -4.71 -3.41 5.00
CA CYS A 66 -4.64 -3.04 6.40
C CYS A 66 -4.30 -1.56 6.59
N TYR A 67 -4.40 -1.11 7.86
CA TYR A 67 -4.22 0.28 8.21
C TYR A 67 -3.11 0.41 9.24
N ILE A 68 -2.13 1.23 8.91
CA ILE A 68 -0.96 1.53 9.73
C ILE A 68 -1.24 2.83 10.47
N ASN A 69 -1.06 2.85 11.79
CA ASN A 69 -1.16 4.06 12.59
C ASN A 69 -0.08 5.07 12.15
N ASP A 70 -0.43 6.35 12.07
CA ASP A 70 0.49 7.42 11.64
C ASP A 70 1.73 7.57 12.52
N SER A 71 1.69 7.09 13.76
CA SER A 71 2.85 7.09 14.66
C SER A 71 3.91 6.05 14.29
N ILE A 72 3.58 5.06 13.46
CA ILE A 72 4.51 4.03 13.01
C ILE A 72 5.34 4.56 11.84
N THR A 73 6.64 4.57 12.01
CA THR A 73 7.61 5.08 11.02
C THR A 73 8.28 3.98 10.22
N ASP A 74 8.35 2.79 10.77
CA ASP A 74 9.00 1.64 10.17
C ASP A 74 8.09 0.41 10.25
N ILE A 75 8.21 -0.47 9.27
CA ILE A 75 7.49 -1.74 9.22
C ILE A 75 8.43 -2.88 8.88
N THR A 76 8.06 -4.07 9.35
CA THR A 76 8.67 -5.32 8.91
C THR A 76 7.58 -6.22 8.32
N PHE A 77 7.71 -6.54 7.05
CA PHE A 77 6.86 -7.53 6.38
C PHE A 77 7.56 -8.88 6.36
N LEU A 78 6.89 -9.91 6.85
CA LEU A 78 7.37 -11.29 6.88
C LEU A 78 6.45 -12.15 6.01
N MET A 79 6.98 -12.68 4.91
CA MET A 79 6.34 -13.70 4.08
C MET A 79 6.84 -15.07 4.51
N ARG A 80 5.93 -16.04 4.61
CA ARG A 80 6.25 -17.41 5.03
C ARG A 80 5.59 -18.45 4.15
N ASP A 81 6.22 -19.62 4.16
CA ASP A 81 5.75 -20.87 3.60
C ASP A 81 5.76 -21.96 4.68
N THR A 82 4.64 -22.70 4.80
CA THR A 82 4.47 -23.70 5.89
C THR A 82 5.27 -24.97 5.64
N TYR A 83 5.38 -25.39 4.39
CA TYR A 83 6.11 -26.60 4.03
C TYR A 83 7.62 -26.38 4.05
N GLY A 84 8.06 -25.15 3.75
CA GLY A 84 9.46 -24.75 3.84
C GLY A 84 10.26 -24.94 2.56
N ASP A 85 9.60 -25.11 1.44
CA ASP A 85 10.22 -25.17 0.11
C ASP A 85 10.11 -23.85 -0.68
N GLY A 86 9.44 -22.87 -0.09
CA GLY A 86 9.31 -21.51 -0.61
C GLY A 86 8.10 -21.31 -1.49
N MET A 87 8.06 -20.18 -2.17
CA MET A 87 6.94 -19.74 -2.97
C MET A 87 7.40 -19.42 -4.40
N ASN A 88 6.78 -20.03 -5.40
CA ASN A 88 6.99 -19.72 -6.82
C ASN A 88 6.00 -18.68 -7.37
N GLY A 89 5.37 -17.94 -6.51
CA GLY A 89 4.49 -16.82 -6.85
C GLY A 89 5.20 -15.48 -6.83
N SER A 90 4.48 -14.43 -6.47
CA SER A 90 5.04 -13.08 -6.29
C SER A 90 4.27 -12.33 -5.22
N TYR A 91 4.89 -11.29 -4.65
CA TYR A 91 4.16 -10.38 -3.79
C TYR A 91 4.72 -8.96 -3.87
N TYR A 92 3.87 -8.00 -3.60
CA TYR A 92 4.28 -6.62 -3.36
C TYR A 92 3.41 -5.95 -2.32
N VAL A 93 3.98 -4.98 -1.64
CA VAL A 93 3.29 -4.16 -0.64
C VAL A 93 3.37 -2.71 -1.08
N SER A 94 2.24 -2.04 -1.13
CA SER A 94 2.15 -0.60 -1.34
C SER A 94 1.57 0.10 -0.11
N ILE A 95 2.06 1.30 0.18
CA ILE A 95 1.55 2.16 1.25
C ILE A 95 1.22 3.51 0.65
N CYS A 96 -0.02 3.95 0.81
CA CYS A 96 -0.54 5.19 0.21
C CYS A 96 -0.33 5.27 -1.32
N GLY A 97 -0.33 4.13 -2.00
CA GLY A 97 -0.10 4.02 -3.44
C GLY A 97 1.36 3.81 -3.86
N ASP A 98 2.33 4.08 -2.98
CA ASP A 98 3.74 3.85 -3.27
C ASP A 98 4.13 2.39 -2.99
N THR A 99 4.74 1.70 -3.95
CA THR A 99 5.25 0.35 -3.75
C THR A 99 6.53 0.39 -2.93
N VAL A 100 6.47 -0.15 -1.70
CA VAL A 100 7.59 -0.16 -0.75
C VAL A 100 8.33 -1.50 -0.73
N ILE A 101 7.66 -2.59 -1.08
CA ILE A 101 8.23 -3.95 -1.18
C ILE A 101 7.75 -4.57 -2.48
N ASN A 102 8.66 -5.18 -3.24
CA ASN A 102 8.33 -5.89 -4.47
C ASN A 102 9.25 -7.10 -4.67
N TYR A 103 8.64 -8.28 -4.75
CA TYR A 103 9.32 -9.54 -5.02
C TYR A 103 8.58 -10.28 -6.14
N ALA A 104 9.07 -10.13 -7.36
CA ALA A 104 8.51 -10.78 -8.54
C ALA A 104 8.76 -12.30 -8.54
N THR A 105 9.91 -12.72 -8.01
CA THR A 105 10.30 -14.13 -7.87
C THR A 105 11.00 -14.31 -6.53
N PRO A 106 10.24 -14.41 -5.43
CA PRO A 106 10.85 -14.57 -4.12
C PRO A 106 11.59 -15.91 -4.03
N SER A 107 12.84 -15.84 -3.58
CA SER A 107 13.65 -17.03 -3.34
C SER A 107 13.91 -17.15 -1.85
N PHE A 108 13.15 -18.01 -1.21
CA PHE A 108 13.31 -18.33 0.21
C PHE A 108 12.84 -19.77 0.46
N GLN A 109 13.15 -20.33 1.60
CA GLN A 109 12.62 -21.61 2.04
C GLN A 109 11.39 -21.38 2.92
N SER A 110 11.57 -21.34 4.24
CA SER A 110 10.44 -21.19 5.17
C SER A 110 9.99 -19.75 5.42
N GLY A 111 10.74 -18.76 4.97
CA GLY A 111 10.35 -17.35 5.10
C GLY A 111 11.41 -16.35 4.70
N ILE A 112 10.95 -15.15 4.39
CA ILE A 112 11.76 -13.97 4.08
C ILE A 112 11.12 -12.74 4.72
N TYR A 113 11.94 -11.84 5.24
CA TYR A 113 11.46 -10.58 5.79
C TYR A 113 12.10 -9.37 5.12
N SER A 114 11.39 -8.25 5.18
CA SER A 114 11.83 -6.96 4.65
C SER A 114 11.44 -5.83 5.57
N ASN A 115 12.42 -5.03 5.98
CA ASN A 115 12.19 -3.79 6.72
C ASN A 115 12.07 -2.62 5.76
N ARG A 116 11.10 -1.74 5.97
CA ARG A 116 10.90 -0.52 5.19
C ARG A 116 10.42 0.62 6.07
N GLN A 117 10.83 1.82 5.71
CA GLN A 117 10.23 3.03 6.26
C GLN A 117 8.84 3.22 5.67
N VAL A 118 7.92 3.64 6.52
CA VAL A 118 6.57 4.00 6.10
C VAL A 118 6.60 5.36 5.42
N PRO A 119 6.17 5.49 4.15
CA PRO A 119 6.18 6.77 3.47
C PRO A 119 5.31 7.80 4.21
N ASN A 120 5.71 9.05 4.11
CA ASN A 120 4.88 10.14 4.62
C ASN A 120 3.76 10.42 3.60
N CYS A 121 2.60 9.84 3.83
CA CYS A 121 1.45 9.98 2.95
C CYS A 121 0.89 11.40 3.05
N LEU A 122 1.35 12.28 2.20
CA LEU A 122 0.76 13.60 2.09
C LEU A 122 -0.68 13.47 1.56
N PRO A 123 -1.65 14.18 2.13
CA PRO A 123 -2.95 14.29 1.51
C PRO A 123 -2.77 14.85 0.08
N PRO A 124 -3.58 14.43 -0.89
CA PRO A 124 -3.52 15.03 -2.22
C PRO A 124 -3.65 16.55 -2.08
N PRO A 125 -2.90 17.33 -2.86
CA PRO A 125 -3.02 18.78 -2.81
C PRO A 125 -4.49 19.17 -3.01
N PRO A 126 -4.98 20.17 -2.30
CA PRO A 126 -6.36 20.63 -2.49
C PRO A 126 -6.57 20.97 -3.97
N PRO A 127 -7.75 20.69 -4.51
CA PRO A 127 -8.05 21.06 -5.90
C PRO A 127 -7.79 22.55 -6.07
N PRO A 128 -7.20 22.96 -7.20
CA PRO A 128 -6.96 24.37 -7.45
C PRO A 128 -8.29 25.15 -7.37
N PRO A 129 -8.28 26.36 -6.83
CA PRO A 129 -9.49 27.17 -6.75
C PRO A 129 -10.08 27.34 -8.14
N PRO A 130 -11.43 27.45 -8.25
CA PRO A 130 -12.08 27.66 -9.54
C PRO A 130 -11.46 28.84 -10.29
N GLY A 131 -11.01 28.63 -11.51
CA GLY A 131 -10.33 29.64 -12.33
C GLY A 131 -8.82 29.74 -12.15
N ALA A 132 -8.20 28.93 -11.30
CA ALA A 132 -6.75 28.83 -11.26
C ALA A 132 -6.21 28.10 -12.51
N CYS A 133 -5.17 28.66 -13.11
CA CYS A 133 -4.43 27.96 -14.17
C CYS A 133 -3.71 26.74 -13.57
N VAL A 134 -4.08 25.54 -14.01
CA VAL A 134 -3.36 24.31 -13.66
C VAL A 134 -2.14 24.21 -14.58
N PRO A 135 -0.92 24.11 -14.04
CA PRO A 135 0.25 23.89 -14.89
C PRO A 135 0.09 22.55 -15.61
N THR A 136 -0.01 22.60 -16.93
CA THR A 136 -0.13 21.43 -17.79
C THR A 136 1.16 21.27 -18.57
N LEU A 137 1.83 20.12 -18.41
CA LEU A 137 3.01 19.78 -19.21
C LEU A 137 2.55 19.11 -20.50
N VAL A 138 2.79 19.77 -21.64
CA VAL A 138 2.57 19.19 -22.96
C VAL A 138 3.91 18.78 -23.55
N ASN A 139 4.10 17.48 -23.77
CA ASN A 139 5.26 16.93 -24.46
C ASN A 139 4.88 16.66 -25.92
N ILE A 140 5.55 17.32 -26.85
CA ILE A 140 5.35 17.15 -28.29
C ILE A 140 6.64 16.60 -28.89
N ASN A 141 6.58 15.40 -29.43
CA ASN A 141 7.65 14.84 -30.24
C ASN A 141 7.39 15.24 -31.72
N LEU A 142 8.27 16.07 -32.22
CA LEU A 142 8.19 16.53 -33.64
C LEU A 142 8.92 15.51 -34.49
N ASP A 143 8.42 15.35 -35.70
CA ASP A 143 9.11 14.65 -36.80
C ASP A 143 10.08 15.59 -37.55
N GLN A 144 10.48 15.22 -38.77
CA GLN A 144 11.42 16.01 -39.58
C GLN A 144 10.84 17.31 -40.17
N TYR A 145 9.53 17.54 -39.97
CA TYR A 145 8.80 18.73 -40.47
C TYR A 145 8.10 19.48 -39.32
N PRO A 146 8.85 20.00 -38.34
CA PRO A 146 8.28 20.62 -37.13
C PRO A 146 7.39 21.87 -37.41
N GLU A 147 7.60 22.55 -38.53
CA GLU A 147 6.85 23.73 -38.95
C GLU A 147 5.38 23.42 -39.35
N GLU A 148 5.06 22.16 -39.60
CA GLU A 148 3.69 21.71 -39.91
C GLU A 148 2.85 21.43 -38.65
N THR A 149 3.49 21.40 -37.49
CA THR A 149 2.83 21.03 -36.22
C THR A 149 2.27 22.27 -35.54
N SER A 150 0.98 22.27 -35.26
CA SER A 150 0.32 23.27 -34.42
C SER A 150 -0.59 22.62 -33.39
N TRP A 151 -0.74 23.23 -32.23
CA TRP A 151 -1.62 22.76 -31.19
C TRP A 151 -2.29 23.93 -30.45
N ASP A 152 -3.44 23.64 -29.81
CA ASP A 152 -4.23 24.60 -29.07
C ASP A 152 -4.81 23.92 -27.84
N ILE A 153 -4.80 24.62 -26.69
CA ILE A 153 -5.45 24.17 -25.43
C ILE A 153 -6.75 24.98 -25.29
N LYS A 154 -7.87 24.28 -25.32
CA LYS A 154 -9.22 24.89 -25.16
C LYS A 154 -9.75 24.66 -23.78
#